data_7cf6adb19fecf2efd636d41d88c54439
#
_entry.id   7cf6adb19fecf2efd636d41d88c54439
#
_cell.length_a   1.000
_cell.length_b   1.000
_cell.length_c   1.000
_cell.angle_alpha   90.00
_cell.angle_beta   90.00
_cell.angle_gamma   90.00
#
_symmetry.space_group_name_H-M   'P 1'
#
loop_
_entity.id
_entity.type
_entity.pdbx_description
1 polymer ?
#
loop_
_entity_poly.entity_id
_entity_poly.type
_entity_poly.pdbx_seq_one_letter_code
_entity_poly.pdbx_strand_id
1 'polypeptide(L)'
;HDLVEQSQHLAPEQLNEPVRDFHEMLVGLRFGNDDATGVVKDGVYYHGSLRLSIAFPKDWDIRATASEVFAKNSKNTGRMNVRRTALPTEEQTPEEYLTETLKRDDLVDGEAIQVGAYSGYVASIEVTDEKKALRKIAVLYKDGGVYVFNGEVDKPESPEQFEQQFIDMVSSTRSMTADDLRLINKQQLYVVMAKPGDTYAKLAR
;
A
#
# COMPACT_ATOMS: atom_id res chain seq x y z
N HIS A 1 -22.00 16.56 -28.57
CA HIS A 1 -22.64 17.78 -29.09
C HIS A 1 -23.29 18.60 -27.98
N ASP A 2 -23.88 17.99 -26.94
CA ASP A 2 -24.63 18.70 -25.89
C ASP A 2 -23.79 19.54 -24.90
N LEU A 3 -22.53 19.22 -24.71
CA LEU A 3 -21.67 19.97 -23.76
C LEU A 3 -21.13 21.30 -24.32
N VAL A 4 -21.08 21.42 -25.64
CA VAL A 4 -20.63 22.65 -26.29
C VAL A 4 -21.78 23.67 -26.43
N GLU A 5 -23.03 23.22 -26.54
CA GLU A 5 -24.20 24.11 -26.56
C GLU A 5 -24.54 24.65 -25.16
N GLN A 6 -24.29 23.91 -24.08
CA GLN A 6 -24.49 24.41 -22.72
C GLN A 6 -23.49 25.51 -22.31
N SER A 7 -22.29 25.52 -22.90
CA SER A 7 -21.28 26.56 -22.61
C SER A 7 -21.58 27.90 -23.30
N GLN A 8 -22.46 27.94 -24.29
CA GLN A 8 -22.85 29.17 -24.99
C GLN A 8 -23.96 29.98 -24.32
N HIS A 9 -24.58 29.46 -23.26
CA HIS A 9 -25.64 30.13 -22.54
C HIS A 9 -25.23 30.75 -21.17
N LEU A 10 -23.96 30.65 -20.81
CA LEU A 10 -23.45 31.37 -19.65
C LEU A 10 -23.20 32.82 -20.03
N ALA A 11 -23.91 33.72 -19.37
CA ALA A 11 -23.71 35.16 -19.58
C ALA A 11 -22.24 35.52 -19.31
N PRO A 12 -21.65 36.45 -20.11
CA PRO A 12 -20.23 36.84 -19.94
C PRO A 12 -19.87 37.35 -18.53
N GLU A 13 -20.86 37.81 -17.77
CA GLU A 13 -20.70 38.27 -16.38
C GLU A 13 -20.45 37.12 -15.38
N GLN A 14 -20.85 35.89 -15.71
CA GLN A 14 -20.60 34.73 -14.84
C GLN A 14 -19.19 34.12 -15.05
N LEU A 15 -18.47 34.52 -16.09
CA LEU A 15 -17.08 34.10 -16.35
C LEU A 15 -16.04 35.01 -15.68
N ASN A 16 -16.48 36.10 -15.01
CA ASN A 16 -15.63 37.11 -14.37
C ASN A 16 -15.63 37.05 -12.84
N GLU A 17 -16.05 35.92 -12.25
CA GLU A 17 -15.73 35.70 -10.83
C GLU A 17 -14.21 35.57 -10.68
N PRO A 18 -13.59 36.27 -9.75
CA PRO A 18 -12.14 36.42 -9.73
C PRO A 18 -11.49 35.06 -9.43
N VAL A 19 -10.56 34.70 -10.30
CA VAL A 19 -9.65 33.53 -10.18
C VAL A 19 -9.00 33.39 -8.79
N ARG A 20 -9.15 34.38 -7.92
CA ARG A 20 -8.68 34.39 -6.53
C ARG A 20 -9.31 33.30 -5.67
N ASP A 21 -10.60 33.05 -5.80
CA ASP A 21 -11.30 32.06 -4.97
C ASP A 21 -10.84 30.64 -5.30
N PHE A 22 -10.53 30.34 -6.57
CA PHE A 22 -10.04 29.01 -6.97
C PHE A 22 -8.66 28.71 -6.36
N HIS A 23 -7.76 29.70 -6.32
CA HIS A 23 -6.43 29.48 -5.72
C HIS A 23 -6.51 29.35 -4.20
N GLU A 24 -7.39 30.11 -3.55
CA GLU A 24 -7.63 30.00 -2.10
C GLU A 24 -8.25 28.66 -1.73
N MET A 25 -9.15 28.12 -2.56
CA MET A 25 -9.73 26.78 -2.39
C MET A 25 -8.70 25.65 -2.53
N LEU A 26 -7.59 25.88 -3.24
CA LEU A 26 -6.53 24.88 -3.39
C LEU A 26 -5.55 24.87 -2.22
N VAL A 27 -5.47 25.96 -1.44
CA VAL A 27 -4.56 26.05 -0.28
C VAL A 27 -5.03 25.10 0.82
N GLY A 28 -4.13 24.22 1.28
CA GLY A 28 -4.44 23.26 2.33
C GLY A 28 -5.13 21.98 1.84
N LEU A 29 -5.44 21.86 0.55
CA LEU A 29 -5.86 20.56 0.00
C LEU A 29 -4.71 19.56 0.14
N ARG A 30 -5.05 18.35 0.57
CA ARG A 30 -4.09 17.24 0.61
C ARG A 30 -3.68 16.90 -0.81
N PHE A 31 -2.39 17.04 -1.12
CA PHE A 31 -1.83 16.67 -2.41
C PHE A 31 -1.10 15.34 -2.32
N GLY A 32 -1.41 14.47 -3.26
CA GLY A 32 -0.78 13.14 -3.35
C GLY A 32 -1.31 12.19 -2.28
N ASN A 33 -1.67 11.02 -2.66
CA ASN A 33 -2.25 9.91 -1.94
C ASN A 33 -3.68 10.12 -1.45
N ASP A 34 -4.53 9.58 -2.25
CA ASP A 34 -5.88 9.20 -1.87
C ASP A 34 -5.81 8.36 -0.58
N ASP A 35 -6.65 8.68 0.41
CA ASP A 35 -6.80 7.87 1.64
C ASP A 35 -7.08 6.40 1.31
N ALA A 36 -7.47 6.09 0.07
CA ALA A 36 -7.75 4.76 -0.43
C ALA A 36 -6.49 3.95 -0.84
N THR A 37 -5.37 4.59 -1.19
CA THR A 37 -4.17 3.88 -1.70
C THR A 37 -3.01 3.84 -0.72
N GLY A 38 -3.00 4.72 0.29
CA GLY A 38 -1.87 4.84 1.23
C GLY A 38 -0.62 5.52 0.64
N VAL A 39 0.44 5.58 1.43
CA VAL A 39 1.70 6.27 1.15
C VAL A 39 2.88 5.32 1.32
N VAL A 40 3.82 5.35 0.40
CA VAL A 40 5.12 4.67 0.55
C VAL A 40 6.19 5.71 0.87
N LYS A 41 6.91 5.52 1.98
CA LYS A 41 8.02 6.36 2.37
C LYS A 41 9.12 5.55 3.05
N ASP A 42 10.36 5.72 2.60
CA ASP A 42 11.55 5.09 3.17
C ASP A 42 11.42 3.55 3.31
N GLY A 43 10.84 2.89 2.30
CA GLY A 43 10.63 1.44 2.30
C GLY A 43 9.46 0.96 3.15
N VAL A 44 8.68 1.87 3.73
CA VAL A 44 7.51 1.56 4.55
C VAL A 44 6.24 2.03 3.87
N TYR A 45 5.26 1.16 3.80
CA TYR A 45 3.90 1.47 3.40
C TYR A 45 3.06 1.89 4.60
N TYR A 46 2.34 2.99 4.45
CA TYR A 46 1.42 3.54 5.45
C TYR A 46 0.03 3.71 4.85
N HIS A 47 -1.01 3.28 5.56
CA HIS A 47 -2.39 3.48 5.16
C HIS A 47 -3.18 4.17 6.27
N GLY A 48 -3.51 5.43 6.08
CA GLY A 48 -4.10 6.29 7.12
C GLY A 48 -5.42 5.76 7.68
N SER A 49 -6.40 5.47 6.82
CA SER A 49 -7.73 5.00 7.25
C SER A 49 -7.71 3.59 7.85
N LEU A 50 -6.81 2.71 7.43
CA LEU A 50 -6.61 1.38 8.04
C LEU A 50 -5.66 1.43 9.25
N ARG A 51 -5.06 2.59 9.52
CA ARG A 51 -4.03 2.77 10.56
C ARG A 51 -2.93 1.70 10.47
N LEU A 52 -2.53 1.36 9.26
CA LEU A 52 -1.62 0.27 8.95
C LEU A 52 -0.25 0.77 8.56
N SER A 53 0.80 0.12 9.07
CA SER A 53 2.17 0.29 8.63
C SER A 53 2.80 -1.07 8.37
N ILE A 54 3.48 -1.22 7.22
CA ILE A 54 4.19 -2.44 6.80
C ILE A 54 5.53 -2.01 6.18
N ALA A 55 6.64 -2.55 6.68
CA ALA A 55 7.95 -2.37 6.09
C ALA A 55 8.22 -3.46 5.03
N PHE A 56 8.68 -3.04 3.86
CA PHE A 56 9.11 -3.94 2.80
C PHE A 56 10.63 -4.09 2.80
N PRO A 57 11.16 -5.14 2.15
CA PRO A 57 12.60 -5.31 2.06
C PRO A 57 13.27 -4.09 1.45
N LYS A 58 14.47 -3.76 1.95
CA LYS A 58 15.24 -2.64 1.47
C LYS A 58 15.53 -2.78 -0.04
N ASP A 59 15.52 -1.63 -0.75
CA ASP A 59 15.83 -1.54 -2.18
C ASP A 59 14.81 -2.25 -3.11
N TRP A 60 13.61 -2.57 -2.59
CA TRP A 60 12.51 -3.03 -3.42
C TRP A 60 11.64 -1.85 -3.90
N ASP A 61 11.19 -1.89 -5.16
CA ASP A 61 10.25 -0.92 -5.72
C ASP A 61 8.83 -1.24 -5.22
N ILE A 62 8.27 -0.36 -4.40
CA ILE A 62 6.98 -0.55 -3.74
C ILE A 62 5.93 0.32 -4.43
N ARG A 63 4.80 -0.28 -4.77
CA ARG A 63 3.65 0.40 -5.34
C ARG A 63 2.37 0.00 -4.63
N ALA A 64 1.50 0.97 -4.41
CA ALA A 64 0.20 0.77 -3.79
C ALA A 64 -0.93 1.07 -4.77
N THR A 65 -1.98 0.27 -4.68
CA THR A 65 -3.28 0.48 -5.34
C THR A 65 -4.38 0.50 -4.29
N ALA A 66 -5.61 0.73 -4.68
CA ALA A 66 -6.74 0.69 -3.75
C ALA A 66 -7.02 -0.71 -3.16
N SER A 67 -6.56 -1.79 -3.80
CA SER A 67 -6.85 -3.18 -3.40
C SER A 67 -5.64 -3.92 -2.81
N GLU A 68 -4.43 -3.51 -3.15
CA GLU A 68 -3.20 -4.18 -2.71
C GLU A 68 -2.00 -3.24 -2.73
N VAL A 69 -0.99 -3.60 -1.96
CA VAL A 69 0.36 -3.07 -2.08
C VAL A 69 1.29 -4.18 -2.52
N PHE A 70 2.17 -3.91 -3.46
CA PHE A 70 3.12 -4.87 -3.98
C PHE A 70 4.51 -4.26 -4.12
N ALA A 71 5.51 -5.11 -4.03
CA ALA A 71 6.91 -4.75 -4.17
C ALA A 71 7.64 -5.74 -5.08
N LYS A 72 8.66 -5.24 -5.78
CA LYS A 72 9.54 -6.04 -6.64
C LYS A 72 10.98 -5.71 -6.32
N ASN A 73 11.84 -6.74 -6.35
CA ASN A 73 13.28 -6.54 -6.23
C ASN A 73 13.85 -5.89 -7.51
N SER A 74 15.06 -5.33 -7.41
CA SER A 74 15.73 -4.63 -8.52
C SER A 74 15.98 -5.53 -9.74
N LYS A 75 16.14 -6.84 -9.54
CA LYS A 75 16.33 -7.84 -10.61
C LYS A 75 15.01 -8.28 -11.26
N ASN A 76 13.86 -7.86 -10.73
CA ASN A 76 12.51 -8.25 -11.15
C ASN A 76 12.28 -9.79 -11.13
N THR A 77 13.03 -10.51 -10.31
CA THR A 77 12.90 -11.97 -10.09
C THR A 77 12.07 -12.29 -8.85
N GLY A 78 11.96 -11.35 -7.92
CA GLY A 78 11.20 -11.49 -6.68
C GLY A 78 10.08 -10.45 -6.58
N ARG A 79 8.96 -10.88 -6.03
CA ARG A 79 7.80 -10.04 -5.75
C ARG A 79 7.16 -10.41 -4.43
N MET A 80 6.61 -9.41 -3.76
CA MET A 80 5.80 -9.58 -2.55
C MET A 80 4.57 -8.71 -2.69
N ASN A 81 3.43 -9.17 -2.21
CA ASN A 81 2.24 -8.33 -2.15
C ASN A 81 1.46 -8.58 -0.86
N VAL A 82 0.68 -7.58 -0.50
CA VAL A 82 -0.25 -7.62 0.64
C VAL A 82 -1.59 -7.09 0.18
N ARG A 83 -2.65 -7.84 0.46
CA ARG A 83 -4.04 -7.41 0.24
C ARG A 83 -4.84 -7.58 1.51
N ARG A 84 -5.81 -6.68 1.72
CA ARG A 84 -6.77 -6.79 2.81
C ARG A 84 -8.09 -7.37 2.28
N THR A 85 -8.65 -8.30 3.04
CA THR A 85 -9.99 -8.83 2.81
C THR A 85 -10.84 -8.69 4.08
N ALA A 86 -12.15 -8.87 3.96
CA ALA A 86 -13.03 -8.93 5.13
C ALA A 86 -12.74 -10.18 5.97
N LEU A 87 -13.08 -10.14 7.24
CA LEU A 87 -13.11 -11.34 8.07
C LEU A 87 -14.10 -12.36 7.49
N PRO A 88 -13.82 -13.66 7.63
CA PRO A 88 -14.79 -14.69 7.28
C PRO A 88 -16.06 -14.55 8.13
N THR A 89 -17.18 -15.04 7.60
CA THR A 89 -18.48 -14.99 8.29
C THR A 89 -18.52 -15.95 9.48
N GLU A 90 -17.80 -17.05 9.36
CA GLU A 90 -17.63 -18.06 10.41
C GLU A 90 -16.31 -17.85 11.13
N GLU A 91 -16.25 -18.19 12.40
CA GLU A 91 -15.03 -18.09 13.19
C GLU A 91 -14.03 -19.13 12.67
N GLN A 92 -12.93 -18.64 12.13
CA GLN A 92 -11.83 -19.43 11.57
C GLN A 92 -10.49 -18.97 12.16
N THR A 93 -9.62 -19.89 12.41
CA THR A 93 -8.22 -19.59 12.69
C THR A 93 -7.51 -19.09 11.41
N PRO A 94 -6.36 -18.41 11.51
CA PRO A 94 -5.58 -18.03 10.34
C PRO A 94 -5.18 -19.21 9.44
N GLU A 95 -4.94 -20.39 10.00
CA GLU A 95 -4.67 -21.63 9.26
C GLU A 95 -5.90 -22.12 8.49
N GLU A 96 -7.05 -22.24 9.16
CA GLU A 96 -8.32 -22.61 8.53
C GLU A 96 -8.71 -21.63 7.42
N TYR A 97 -8.42 -20.34 7.59
CA TYR A 97 -8.65 -19.37 6.53
C TYR A 97 -7.84 -19.67 5.26
N LEU A 98 -6.57 -20.08 5.39
CA LEU A 98 -5.76 -20.48 4.24
C LEU A 98 -6.31 -21.74 3.58
N THR A 99 -6.64 -22.75 4.35
CA THR A 99 -7.05 -24.08 3.83
C THR A 99 -8.49 -24.09 3.36
N GLU A 100 -9.41 -23.51 4.11
CA GLU A 100 -10.83 -23.59 3.83
C GLU A 100 -11.37 -22.43 3.00
N THR A 101 -10.96 -21.20 3.29
CA THR A 101 -11.43 -20.02 2.56
C THR A 101 -10.63 -19.77 1.29
N LEU A 102 -9.28 -19.80 1.37
CA LEU A 102 -8.43 -19.61 0.20
C LEU A 102 -8.17 -20.89 -0.57
N LYS A 103 -8.68 -22.05 -0.07
CA LYS A 103 -8.58 -23.37 -0.73
C LYS A 103 -7.14 -23.76 -1.06
N ARG A 104 -6.23 -23.51 -0.11
CA ARG A 104 -4.81 -23.86 -0.26
C ARG A 104 -4.59 -25.28 0.30
N ASP A 105 -4.40 -26.23 -0.57
CA ASP A 105 -4.05 -27.64 -0.25
C ASP A 105 -2.57 -27.96 -0.54
N ASP A 106 -1.83 -26.97 -1.00
CA ASP A 106 -0.42 -27.01 -1.39
C ASP A 106 0.52 -26.36 -0.34
N LEU A 107 0.05 -26.24 0.90
CA LEU A 107 0.85 -25.65 1.99
C LEU A 107 1.80 -26.68 2.60
N VAL A 108 3.05 -26.26 2.82
CA VAL A 108 4.08 -27.03 3.53
C VAL A 108 4.78 -26.13 4.56
N ASP A 109 5.37 -26.74 5.58
CA ASP A 109 6.15 -26.04 6.62
C ASP A 109 5.37 -24.87 7.25
N GLY A 110 4.07 -25.10 7.53
CA GLY A 110 3.21 -24.10 8.11
C GLY A 110 3.39 -23.96 9.61
N GLU A 111 3.35 -22.72 10.10
CA GLU A 111 3.42 -22.39 11.52
C GLU A 111 2.52 -21.22 11.92
N ALA A 112 1.97 -21.31 13.12
CA ALA A 112 1.25 -20.19 13.72
C ALA A 112 2.23 -19.11 14.17
N ILE A 113 1.91 -17.85 13.88
CA ILE A 113 2.74 -16.69 14.26
C ILE A 113 1.93 -15.69 15.07
N GLN A 114 2.65 -14.89 15.88
CA GLN A 114 2.08 -13.78 16.62
C GLN A 114 2.84 -12.51 16.27
N VAL A 115 2.12 -11.50 15.75
CA VAL A 115 2.68 -10.19 15.39
C VAL A 115 2.06 -9.12 16.31
N GLY A 116 2.73 -8.81 17.40
CA GLY A 116 2.15 -7.97 18.45
C GLY A 116 0.89 -8.62 19.04
N ALA A 117 -0.26 -7.96 18.90
CA ALA A 117 -1.56 -8.48 19.37
C ALA A 117 -2.31 -9.29 18.28
N TYR A 118 -1.73 -9.47 17.11
CA TYR A 118 -2.41 -10.07 15.94
C TYR A 118 -1.97 -11.52 15.76
N SER A 119 -2.95 -12.42 15.67
CA SER A 119 -2.71 -13.83 15.33
C SER A 119 -2.56 -14.01 13.82
N GLY A 120 -1.68 -14.90 13.43
CA GLY A 120 -1.42 -15.20 12.04
C GLY A 120 -0.93 -16.62 11.81
N TYR A 121 -0.75 -16.96 10.55
CA TYR A 121 -0.18 -18.21 10.10
C TYR A 121 0.70 -17.96 8.87
N VAL A 122 1.85 -18.61 8.79
CA VAL A 122 2.77 -18.54 7.67
C VAL A 122 3.09 -19.93 7.17
N ALA A 123 3.19 -20.09 5.85
CA ALA A 123 3.56 -21.35 5.24
C ALA A 123 4.36 -21.13 3.94
N SER A 124 5.08 -22.15 3.53
CA SER A 124 5.59 -22.30 2.18
C SER A 124 4.50 -22.89 1.28
N ILE A 125 4.58 -22.61 -0.01
CA ILE A 125 3.73 -23.21 -1.03
C ILE A 125 4.57 -24.22 -1.80
N GLU A 126 4.10 -25.45 -1.88
CA GLU A 126 4.77 -26.49 -2.67
C GLU A 126 4.78 -26.08 -4.15
N VAL A 127 5.97 -26.08 -4.75
CA VAL A 127 6.17 -25.71 -6.15
C VAL A 127 6.63 -26.94 -6.91
N THR A 128 5.79 -27.41 -7.81
CA THR A 128 6.04 -28.60 -8.64
C THR A 128 6.69 -28.28 -9.99
N ASP A 129 6.92 -26.99 -10.29
CA ASP A 129 7.48 -26.55 -11.56
C ASP A 129 9.03 -26.66 -11.58
N GLU A 130 9.60 -26.80 -12.80
CA GLU A 130 11.04 -26.89 -13.02
C GLU A 130 11.81 -25.59 -12.67
N LYS A 131 11.09 -24.51 -12.35
CA LYS A 131 11.68 -23.16 -12.16
C LYS A 131 12.37 -23.01 -10.81
N LYS A 132 12.23 -23.96 -9.89
CA LYS A 132 12.76 -23.84 -8.51
C LYS A 132 12.36 -22.51 -7.86
N ALA A 133 11.15 -22.06 -8.11
CA ALA A 133 10.60 -20.87 -7.48
C ALA A 133 10.38 -21.15 -5.98
N LEU A 134 10.63 -20.15 -5.16
CA LEU A 134 10.26 -20.19 -3.75
C LEU A 134 9.01 -19.32 -3.57
N ARG A 135 7.98 -19.88 -2.94
CA ARG A 135 6.71 -19.19 -2.68
C ARG A 135 6.35 -19.29 -1.21
N LYS A 136 5.97 -18.17 -0.64
CA LYS A 136 5.49 -18.07 0.75
C LYS A 136 4.13 -17.39 0.78
N ILE A 137 3.31 -17.81 1.74
CA ILE A 137 2.04 -17.15 2.03
C ILE A 137 1.93 -16.94 3.54
N ALA A 138 1.32 -15.83 3.94
CA ALA A 138 0.93 -15.63 5.33
C ALA A 138 -0.43 -14.94 5.41
N VAL A 139 -1.10 -15.17 6.53
CA VAL A 139 -2.34 -14.50 6.90
C VAL A 139 -2.17 -13.89 8.27
N LEU A 140 -2.66 -12.66 8.43
CA LEU A 140 -2.66 -11.95 9.72
C LEU A 140 -4.03 -11.34 9.96
N TYR A 141 -4.62 -11.64 11.12
CA TYR A 141 -5.88 -11.05 11.56
C TYR A 141 -5.61 -9.76 12.33
N LYS A 142 -6.05 -8.64 11.77
CA LYS A 142 -5.80 -7.32 12.34
C LYS A 142 -7.01 -6.40 12.18
N ASP A 143 -7.48 -5.83 13.29
CA ASP A 143 -8.47 -4.73 13.32
C ASP A 143 -9.70 -4.99 12.43
N GLY A 144 -10.31 -6.16 12.53
CA GLY A 144 -11.52 -6.50 11.77
C GLY A 144 -11.28 -6.79 10.28
N GLY A 145 -10.07 -7.17 9.91
CA GLY A 145 -9.71 -7.57 8.54
C GLY A 145 -8.68 -8.69 8.52
N VAL A 146 -8.62 -9.36 7.39
CA VAL A 146 -7.61 -10.37 7.09
C VAL A 146 -6.61 -9.77 6.11
N TYR A 147 -5.34 -9.79 6.47
CA TYR A 147 -4.24 -9.38 5.61
C TYR A 147 -3.56 -10.63 5.05
N VAL A 148 -3.60 -10.79 3.74
CA VAL A 148 -2.99 -11.91 3.03
C VAL A 148 -1.71 -11.43 2.37
N PHE A 149 -0.60 -12.01 2.76
CA PHE A 149 0.73 -11.74 2.25
C PHE A 149 1.14 -12.87 1.30
N ASN A 150 1.69 -12.51 0.15
CA ASN A 150 2.29 -13.48 -0.75
C ASN A 150 3.70 -13.02 -1.10
N GLY A 151 4.61 -13.96 -1.18
CA GLY A 151 5.98 -13.77 -1.63
C GLY A 151 6.34 -14.82 -2.66
N GLU A 152 7.02 -14.41 -3.72
CA GLU A 152 7.51 -15.31 -4.76
C GLU A 152 8.87 -14.81 -5.27
N VAL A 153 9.78 -15.74 -5.47
CA VAL A 153 11.06 -15.46 -6.12
C VAL A 153 11.44 -16.62 -7.03
N ASP A 154 11.83 -16.30 -8.26
CA ASP A 154 12.32 -17.26 -9.23
C ASP A 154 13.83 -17.48 -9.00
N LYS A 155 14.26 -18.74 -8.82
CA LYS A 155 15.67 -19.15 -8.68
C LYS A 155 16.45 -18.25 -7.72
N PRO A 156 16.08 -18.19 -6.43
CA PRO A 156 16.74 -17.32 -5.47
C PRO A 156 18.22 -17.67 -5.33
N GLU A 157 19.08 -16.66 -5.30
CA GLU A 157 20.50 -16.84 -5.01
C GLU A 157 20.70 -17.27 -3.54
N SER A 158 19.84 -16.81 -2.65
CA SER A 158 19.76 -17.22 -1.24
C SER A 158 18.29 -17.40 -0.85
N PRO A 159 17.79 -18.64 -0.80
CA PRO A 159 16.45 -18.97 -0.32
C PRO A 159 16.20 -18.43 1.08
N GLU A 160 17.14 -18.62 1.99
CA GLU A 160 17.03 -18.21 3.39
C GLU A 160 16.88 -16.68 3.53
N GLN A 161 17.58 -15.92 2.70
CA GLN A 161 17.46 -14.45 2.69
C GLN A 161 16.05 -14.01 2.27
N PHE A 162 15.49 -14.64 1.24
CA PHE A 162 14.13 -14.31 0.80
C PHE A 162 13.09 -14.68 1.86
N GLU A 163 13.24 -15.85 2.48
CA GLU A 163 12.35 -16.29 3.57
C GLU A 163 12.40 -15.29 4.74
N GLN A 164 13.60 -14.88 5.16
CA GLN A 164 13.77 -13.91 6.22
C GLN A 164 13.13 -12.57 5.84
N GLN A 165 13.35 -12.08 4.62
CA GLN A 165 12.73 -10.84 4.13
C GLN A 165 11.21 -10.92 4.14
N PHE A 166 10.63 -12.07 3.79
CA PHE A 166 9.18 -12.28 3.83
C PHE A 166 8.66 -12.25 5.28
N ILE A 167 9.30 -12.98 6.19
CA ILE A 167 8.95 -13.00 7.62
C ILE A 167 9.10 -11.61 8.24
N ASP A 168 10.18 -10.89 7.93
CA ASP A 168 10.40 -9.52 8.41
C ASP A 168 9.29 -8.58 7.95
N MET A 169 8.85 -8.67 6.69
CA MET A 169 7.72 -7.90 6.16
C MET A 169 6.43 -8.20 6.93
N VAL A 170 6.08 -9.47 7.12
CA VAL A 170 4.88 -9.88 7.88
C VAL A 170 4.97 -9.37 9.32
N SER A 171 6.10 -9.60 9.98
CA SER A 171 6.35 -9.23 11.39
C SER A 171 6.41 -7.73 11.62
N SER A 172 6.72 -6.94 10.59
CA SER A 172 6.72 -5.48 10.65
C SER A 172 5.32 -4.86 10.71
N THR A 173 4.28 -5.65 10.46
CA THR A 173 2.90 -5.19 10.42
C THR A 173 2.45 -4.67 11.77
N ARG A 174 2.07 -3.42 11.83
CA ARG A 174 1.63 -2.77 13.08
C ARG A 174 0.60 -1.68 12.84
N SER A 175 -0.03 -1.24 13.90
CA SER A 175 -0.83 -0.02 13.88
C SER A 175 0.09 1.21 13.78
N MET A 176 -0.36 2.21 13.02
CA MET A 176 0.34 3.49 12.91
C MET A 176 0.36 4.24 14.22
N THR A 177 1.49 4.84 14.53
CA THR A 177 1.67 5.78 15.64
C THR A 177 1.19 7.20 15.26
N ALA A 178 1.14 8.10 16.26
CA ALA A 178 0.87 9.51 16.00
C ALA A 178 1.95 10.15 15.12
N ASP A 179 3.20 9.71 15.23
CA ASP A 179 4.30 10.21 14.40
C ASP A 179 4.21 9.72 12.96
N ASP A 180 3.80 8.48 12.73
CA ASP A 180 3.49 7.96 11.38
C ASP A 180 2.39 8.79 10.72
N LEU A 181 1.32 9.11 11.46
CA LEU A 181 0.24 9.96 10.94
C LEU A 181 0.73 11.37 10.58
N ARG A 182 1.60 11.96 11.40
CA ARG A 182 2.22 13.26 11.08
C ARG A 182 3.12 13.17 9.84
N LEU A 183 3.81 12.05 9.66
CA LEU A 183 4.71 11.82 8.54
C LEU A 183 3.97 11.79 7.19
N ILE A 184 2.79 11.16 7.14
CA ILE A 184 1.99 11.05 5.91
C ILE A 184 1.10 12.28 5.66
N ASN A 185 0.72 13.02 6.71
CA ASN A 185 -0.13 14.21 6.61
C ASN A 185 0.62 15.49 6.21
N LYS A 186 1.94 15.43 6.03
CA LYS A 186 2.77 16.62 5.73
C LYS A 186 2.67 17.13 4.30
N GLN A 187 2.02 16.41 3.39
CA GLN A 187 1.88 16.86 2.01
C GLN A 187 0.57 17.64 1.83
N GLN A 188 0.69 18.95 1.91
CA GLN A 188 -0.39 19.88 1.58
C GLN A 188 -0.03 20.67 0.33
N LEU A 189 -1.02 20.99 -0.49
CA LEU A 189 -0.84 21.87 -1.62
C LEU A 189 -0.73 23.32 -1.11
N TYR A 190 0.39 23.96 -1.42
CA TYR A 190 0.56 25.40 -1.25
C TYR A 190 0.56 26.06 -2.62
N VAL A 191 -0.40 26.94 -2.85
CA VAL A 191 -0.42 27.77 -4.05
C VAL A 191 0.32 29.07 -3.73
N VAL A 192 1.39 29.34 -4.48
CA VAL A 192 2.19 30.56 -4.33
C VAL A 192 2.04 31.40 -5.59
N MET A 193 1.73 32.66 -5.45
CA MET A 193 1.75 33.63 -6.55
C MET A 193 3.20 33.97 -6.89
N ALA A 194 3.66 33.53 -8.06
CA ALA A 194 4.99 33.86 -8.55
C ALA A 194 5.09 35.36 -8.85
N LYS A 195 6.17 35.98 -8.41
CA LYS A 195 6.49 37.41 -8.71
C LYS A 195 7.54 37.44 -9.83
N PRO A 196 7.62 38.56 -10.57
CA PRO A 196 8.70 38.74 -11.53
C PRO A 196 10.08 38.53 -10.89
N GLY A 197 10.88 37.61 -11.44
CA GLY A 197 12.20 37.22 -10.89
C GLY A 197 12.18 36.00 -9.96
N ASP A 198 11.04 35.35 -9.72
CA ASP A 198 11.01 34.08 -9.03
C ASP A 198 11.45 32.95 -9.97
N THR A 199 12.14 31.97 -9.38
CA THR A 199 12.56 30.74 -10.07
C THR A 199 11.96 29.54 -9.35
N TYR A 200 11.81 28.40 -10.06
CA TYR A 200 11.33 27.15 -9.44
C TYR A 200 12.12 26.77 -8.18
N ALA A 201 13.43 27.01 -8.15
CA ALA A 201 14.25 26.71 -6.99
C ALA A 201 13.95 27.60 -5.77
N LYS A 202 13.40 28.80 -5.98
CA LYS A 202 12.95 29.69 -4.88
C LYS A 202 11.54 29.35 -4.38
N LEU A 203 10.68 28.82 -5.25
CA LEU A 203 9.30 28.50 -4.94
C LEU A 203 9.13 27.09 -4.33
N ALA A 204 10.10 26.20 -4.56
CA ALA A 204 10.11 24.81 -4.09
C ALA A 204 10.74 24.58 -2.69
N ARG A 205 10.84 25.62 -1.86
CA ARG A 205 11.40 25.55 -0.49
C ARG A 205 10.38 25.32 0.59
#